data_22d8100346b327ab2e437a965ea739cd
#
_entry.id   22d8100346b327ab2e437a965ea739cd
#
_cell.length_a   1.000
_cell.length_b   1.000
_cell.length_c   1.000
_cell.angle_alpha   90.00
_cell.angle_beta   90.00
_cell.angle_gamma   90.00
#
_symmetry.space_group_name_H-M   'P 1'
#
loop_
_entity.id
_entity.type
_entity.pdbx_description
1 polymer ?
#
loop_
_entity_poly.entity_id
_entity_poly.type
_entity_poly.pdbx_seq_one_letter_code
_entity_poly.pdbx_strand_id
1 'polypeptide(L)'
;MKPSILYYFKKEWKSLTIVTITGLIYNFGLILGPYFEGKLTQSIYDYFQQDISFQTILKIVLLYLFSISIVQISRFYKRNYVRIFANNTNKRFKQKIYQNILYAPRLQIKQEQTGELLTKAVIDADDCSEGIRKFTTELFDTCIALIAYLCMLFHYDIKITLLCIVCIPVSYLLAEKMKTLVQRTSEKQKQITAALNETTLDLTSNAMMYRIYGCEENRMHSYENTLQKYETASIKANIPFMAFPPLYFVITLLGLFPILYSGCHYVIQGTWNIAIFTTYVACFLKLATKSSKSAKLFNAVHKAQISWKRLSPYLLDPDTSIPSPSIIPSLTVKDLSFHYPNANDLFKHISFTLQKGEILGVCGKVASGKSTFGKVFLQEMPYEGFISIEKQNVTYLGHDLQLLNDTIEHNITLGKDIDILPYLKLVCIDQEVEQMEQGIHTMLGNGGILLSKGQAQRIALARTLVHASSLIILDDPFSALDIKTEQQVFHNIQSYCKDKMIILISHRLSIFQYATKVLLLEDTHATLSTHDNLCQTSSTYKTLLRGTHNDSQHM
;
A
#
# COMPACT_ATOMS: atom_id res chain seq x y z
N MET A 1 -19.82 6.56 -2.66
CA MET A 1 -19.54 7.82 -1.90
C MET A 1 -18.03 8.07 -1.87
N LYS A 2 -17.58 9.33 -2.08
CA LYS A 2 -16.14 9.63 -1.92
C LYS A 2 -15.70 9.32 -0.48
N PRO A 3 -14.62 8.58 -0.27
CA PRO A 3 -14.14 8.25 1.06
C PRO A 3 -13.76 9.55 1.81
N SER A 4 -14.33 9.75 3.00
CA SER A 4 -13.99 10.88 3.86
C SER A 4 -13.23 10.38 5.08
N ILE A 5 -12.18 11.10 5.49
CA ILE A 5 -11.46 10.81 6.75
C ILE A 5 -12.45 10.80 7.94
N LEU A 6 -13.45 11.70 7.92
CA LEU A 6 -14.49 11.78 8.95
C LEU A 6 -15.30 10.48 9.10
N TYR A 7 -15.48 9.70 8.03
CA TYR A 7 -16.13 8.39 8.11
C TYR A 7 -15.38 7.44 9.04
N TYR A 8 -14.05 7.40 8.94
CA TYR A 8 -13.21 6.55 9.80
C TYR A 8 -13.19 7.04 11.24
N PHE A 9 -13.20 8.35 11.49
CA PHE A 9 -13.36 8.93 12.83
C PHE A 9 -14.69 8.53 13.45
N LYS A 10 -15.80 8.64 12.71
CA LYS A 10 -17.12 8.26 13.18
C LYS A 10 -17.22 6.77 13.53
N LYS A 11 -16.53 5.91 12.80
CA LYS A 11 -16.55 4.46 13.03
C LYS A 11 -15.78 4.04 14.30
N GLU A 12 -14.81 4.84 14.75
CA GLU A 12 -14.02 4.62 15.97
C GLU A 12 -14.42 5.57 17.13
N TRP A 13 -15.68 6.00 17.18
CA TRP A 13 -16.17 6.99 18.14
C TRP A 13 -15.89 6.62 19.60
N LYS A 14 -15.95 5.33 19.97
CA LYS A 14 -15.69 4.85 21.35
C LYS A 14 -14.25 5.16 21.79
N SER A 15 -13.27 4.84 20.96
CA SER A 15 -11.87 5.16 21.24
C SER A 15 -11.65 6.67 21.30
N LEU A 16 -12.28 7.44 20.42
CA LEU A 16 -12.19 8.91 20.40
C LEU A 16 -12.82 9.53 21.64
N THR A 17 -13.95 9.04 22.13
CA THR A 17 -14.59 9.54 23.36
C THR A 17 -13.66 9.37 24.56
N ILE A 18 -13.03 8.21 24.71
CA ILE A 18 -12.06 7.96 25.78
C ILE A 18 -10.84 8.88 25.64
N VAL A 19 -10.32 9.05 24.42
CA VAL A 19 -9.20 9.98 24.13
C VAL A 19 -9.58 11.42 24.50
N THR A 20 -10.82 11.83 24.19
CA THR A 20 -11.29 13.20 24.50
C THR A 20 -11.37 13.42 26.00
N ILE A 21 -12.02 12.54 26.76
CA ILE A 21 -12.17 12.67 28.21
C ILE A 21 -10.79 12.64 28.90
N THR A 22 -9.99 11.61 28.61
CA THR A 22 -8.66 11.47 29.23
C THR A 22 -7.69 12.56 28.77
N GLY A 23 -7.83 13.04 27.53
CA GLY A 23 -7.06 14.15 26.99
C GLY A 23 -7.38 15.48 27.66
N LEU A 24 -8.66 15.76 27.94
CA LEU A 24 -9.06 16.95 28.69
C LEU A 24 -8.53 16.91 30.13
N ILE A 25 -8.75 15.80 30.85
CA ILE A 25 -8.24 15.62 32.23
C ILE A 25 -6.72 15.83 32.26
N TYR A 26 -5.99 15.21 31.33
CA TYR A 26 -4.53 15.36 31.25
C TYR A 26 -4.10 16.81 30.99
N ASN A 27 -4.66 17.47 29.98
CA ASN A 27 -4.17 18.79 29.54
C ASN A 27 -4.58 19.92 30.49
N PHE A 28 -5.78 19.88 31.06
CA PHE A 28 -6.16 20.80 32.13
C PHE A 28 -5.40 20.49 33.42
N GLY A 29 -5.16 19.21 33.71
CA GLY A 29 -4.37 18.80 34.86
C GLY A 29 -2.90 19.23 34.81
N LEU A 30 -2.34 19.54 33.62
CA LEU A 30 -0.99 20.08 33.49
C LEU A 30 -0.80 21.44 34.19
N ILE A 31 -1.87 22.21 34.39
CA ILE A 31 -1.84 23.48 35.14
C ILE A 31 -1.52 23.26 36.62
N LEU A 32 -1.93 22.10 37.17
CA LEU A 32 -1.71 21.78 38.58
C LEU A 32 -0.24 21.75 38.96
N GLY A 33 0.66 21.40 38.01
CA GLY A 33 2.11 21.45 38.26
C GLY A 33 2.58 22.83 38.67
N PRO A 34 2.53 23.86 37.79
CA PRO A 34 2.87 25.23 38.13
C PRO A 34 2.14 25.77 39.37
N TYR A 35 0.85 25.47 39.53
CA TYR A 35 0.07 25.91 40.69
C TYR A 35 0.62 25.36 42.00
N PHE A 36 0.89 24.06 42.10
CA PHE A 36 1.46 23.47 43.32
C PHE A 36 2.93 23.87 43.53
N GLU A 37 3.73 24.04 42.45
CA GLU A 37 5.09 24.57 42.51
C GLU A 37 5.09 25.96 43.20
N GLY A 38 4.18 26.85 42.77
CA GLY A 38 4.01 28.15 43.39
C GLY A 38 3.54 28.07 44.85
N LYS A 39 2.53 27.22 45.13
CA LYS A 39 2.01 27.08 46.47
C LYS A 39 3.02 26.48 47.45
N LEU A 40 3.85 25.54 46.99
CA LEU A 40 4.94 24.99 47.80
C LEU A 40 6.01 26.03 48.10
N THR A 41 6.39 26.85 47.08
CA THR A 41 7.38 27.92 47.27
C THR A 41 6.91 28.92 48.30
N GLN A 42 5.64 29.33 48.26
CA GLN A 42 5.07 30.22 49.30
C GLN A 42 5.04 29.54 50.68
N SER A 43 4.62 28.27 50.73
CA SER A 43 4.54 27.55 52.00
C SER A 43 5.93 27.35 52.64
N ILE A 44 6.99 27.19 51.86
CA ILE A 44 8.35 27.14 52.37
C ILE A 44 8.74 28.50 52.93
N TYR A 45 8.42 29.59 52.23
CA TYR A 45 8.68 30.94 52.71
C TYR A 45 7.97 31.24 54.04
N ASP A 46 6.64 30.92 54.12
CA ASP A 46 5.81 31.11 55.33
C ASP A 46 6.32 30.25 56.49
N TYR A 47 6.85 29.05 56.24
CA TYR A 47 7.48 28.21 57.27
C TYR A 47 8.73 28.86 57.88
N PHE A 48 9.59 29.51 57.06
CA PHE A 48 10.73 30.26 57.56
C PHE A 48 10.34 31.48 58.35
N GLN A 49 9.16 32.07 58.10
CA GLN A 49 8.58 33.15 58.89
C GLN A 49 7.86 32.64 60.16
N GLN A 50 7.80 31.32 60.36
CA GLN A 50 7.11 30.63 61.49
C GLN A 50 5.57 30.76 61.44
N ASP A 51 4.99 31.12 60.27
CA ASP A 51 3.53 31.29 60.12
C ASP A 51 2.78 29.96 59.99
N ILE A 52 3.45 28.89 59.52
CA ILE A 52 2.83 27.58 59.27
C ILE A 52 3.66 26.42 59.81
N SER A 53 2.98 25.28 60.07
CA SER A 53 3.64 24.06 60.54
C SER A 53 4.16 23.20 59.38
N PHE A 54 5.19 22.38 59.61
CA PHE A 54 5.73 21.40 58.64
C PHE A 54 4.66 20.43 58.18
N GLN A 55 3.68 20.08 59.03
CA GLN A 55 2.57 19.20 58.63
C GLN A 55 1.72 19.79 57.49
N THR A 56 1.59 21.12 57.40
CA THR A 56 0.86 21.79 56.32
C THR A 56 1.61 21.63 54.98
N ILE A 57 2.94 21.76 55.00
CA ILE A 57 3.77 21.51 53.79
C ILE A 57 3.59 20.05 53.33
N LEU A 58 3.65 19.07 54.26
CA LEU A 58 3.49 17.66 53.98
C LEU A 58 2.14 17.38 53.33
N LYS A 59 1.04 17.97 53.81
CA LYS A 59 -0.30 17.85 53.20
C LYS A 59 -0.34 18.37 51.77
N ILE A 60 0.29 19.52 51.52
CA ILE A 60 0.36 20.09 50.15
C ILE A 60 1.16 19.18 49.22
N VAL A 61 2.28 18.61 49.67
CA VAL A 61 3.06 17.64 48.88
C VAL A 61 2.28 16.40 48.56
N LEU A 62 1.59 15.81 49.56
CA LEU A 62 0.75 14.63 49.32
C LEU A 62 -0.39 14.90 48.32
N LEU A 63 -1.06 16.06 48.45
CA LEU A 63 -2.12 16.46 47.51
C LEU A 63 -1.57 16.69 46.12
N TYR A 64 -0.37 17.27 45.98
CA TYR A 64 0.29 17.43 44.72
C TYR A 64 0.64 16.10 44.05
N LEU A 65 1.25 15.16 44.79
CA LEU A 65 1.57 13.82 44.31
C LEU A 65 0.31 13.06 43.88
N PHE A 66 -0.78 13.13 44.63
CA PHE A 66 -2.06 12.53 44.26
C PHE A 66 -2.63 13.12 42.99
N SER A 67 -2.65 14.44 42.87
CA SER A 67 -3.16 15.16 41.69
C SER A 67 -2.35 14.82 40.44
N ILE A 68 -1.02 14.85 40.52
CA ILE A 68 -0.12 14.51 39.41
C ILE A 68 -0.28 13.04 38.98
N SER A 69 -0.51 12.13 39.96
CA SER A 69 -0.75 10.71 39.66
C SER A 69 -1.97 10.51 38.77
N ILE A 70 -3.09 11.18 39.08
CA ILE A 70 -4.31 11.16 38.27
C ILE A 70 -4.03 11.68 36.86
N VAL A 71 -3.28 12.77 36.73
CA VAL A 71 -2.91 13.38 35.46
C VAL A 71 -2.05 12.40 34.62
N GLN A 72 -1.08 11.71 35.24
CA GLN A 72 -0.24 10.75 34.53
C GLN A 72 -0.98 9.47 34.13
N ILE A 73 -1.90 8.99 34.99
CA ILE A 73 -2.79 7.87 34.65
C ILE A 73 -3.66 8.24 33.43
N SER A 74 -4.25 9.43 33.43
CA SER A 74 -5.03 9.93 32.28
C SER A 74 -4.20 10.03 31.01
N ARG A 75 -2.94 10.46 31.13
CA ARG A 75 -1.98 10.47 30.00
C ARG A 75 -1.72 9.08 29.44
N PHE A 76 -1.55 8.08 30.31
CA PHE A 76 -1.36 6.69 29.89
C PHE A 76 -2.54 6.19 29.07
N TYR A 77 -3.77 6.33 29.60
CA TYR A 77 -5.00 5.91 28.89
C TYR A 77 -5.15 6.67 27.57
N LYS A 78 -4.97 7.99 27.55
CA LYS A 78 -5.02 8.78 26.32
C LYS A 78 -4.08 8.24 25.26
N ARG A 79 -2.79 8.03 25.60
CA ARG A 79 -1.78 7.52 24.65
C ARG A 79 -2.11 6.14 24.12
N ASN A 80 -2.61 5.28 24.96
CA ASN A 80 -2.99 3.92 24.56
C ASN A 80 -4.17 3.94 23.59
N TYR A 81 -5.24 4.66 23.93
CA TYR A 81 -6.43 4.72 23.07
C TYR A 81 -6.21 5.49 21.76
N VAL A 82 -5.31 6.47 21.72
CA VAL A 82 -4.89 7.10 20.46
C VAL A 82 -4.18 6.10 19.53
N ARG A 83 -3.35 5.21 20.10
CA ARG A 83 -2.72 4.13 19.32
C ARG A 83 -3.72 3.10 18.83
N ILE A 84 -4.64 2.66 19.69
CA ILE A 84 -5.73 1.75 19.30
C ILE A 84 -6.54 2.35 18.15
N PHE A 85 -6.94 3.62 18.27
CA PHE A 85 -7.64 4.35 17.22
C PHE A 85 -6.88 4.36 15.89
N ALA A 86 -5.59 4.71 15.92
CA ALA A 86 -4.76 4.77 14.72
C ALA A 86 -4.55 3.38 14.10
N ASN A 87 -4.28 2.36 14.92
CA ASN A 87 -4.08 0.98 14.44
C ASN A 87 -5.35 0.40 13.82
N ASN A 88 -6.52 0.64 14.43
CA ASN A 88 -7.80 0.22 13.87
C ASN A 88 -8.08 0.90 12.52
N THR A 89 -7.79 2.20 12.43
CA THR A 89 -7.92 2.96 11.19
C THR A 89 -6.98 2.41 10.11
N ASN A 90 -5.72 2.13 10.45
CA ASN A 90 -4.73 1.54 9.54
C ASN A 90 -5.17 0.15 9.05
N LYS A 91 -5.63 -0.71 9.96
CA LYS A 91 -6.19 -2.02 9.60
C LYS A 91 -7.30 -1.88 8.55
N ARG A 92 -8.23 -0.93 8.75
CA ARG A 92 -9.34 -0.67 7.81
C ARG A 92 -8.84 -0.16 6.45
N PHE A 93 -7.83 0.73 6.44
CA PHE A 93 -7.21 1.19 5.19
C PHE A 93 -6.62 0.00 4.43
N LYS A 94 -5.76 -0.79 5.08
CA LYS A 94 -5.12 -1.95 4.45
C LYS A 94 -6.14 -2.97 3.95
N GLN A 95 -7.16 -3.29 4.73
CA GLN A 95 -8.23 -4.19 4.31
C GLN A 95 -8.97 -3.67 3.07
N LYS A 96 -9.29 -2.36 3.06
CA LYS A 96 -10.04 -1.76 1.95
C LYS A 96 -9.21 -1.67 0.68
N ILE A 97 -7.94 -1.27 0.79
CA ILE A 97 -7.00 -1.23 -0.32
C ILE A 97 -6.82 -2.63 -0.91
N TYR A 98 -6.62 -3.64 -0.06
CA TYR A 98 -6.48 -5.03 -0.50
C TYR A 98 -7.72 -5.53 -1.23
N GLN A 99 -8.92 -5.27 -0.68
CA GLN A 99 -10.18 -5.59 -1.36
C GLN A 99 -10.26 -4.91 -2.74
N ASN A 100 -9.94 -3.62 -2.82
CA ASN A 100 -9.98 -2.91 -4.10
C ASN A 100 -8.97 -3.46 -5.11
N ILE A 101 -7.75 -3.81 -4.69
CA ILE A 101 -6.76 -4.44 -5.58
C ILE A 101 -7.26 -5.78 -6.11
N LEU A 102 -7.92 -6.59 -5.27
CA LEU A 102 -8.47 -7.89 -5.69
C LEU A 102 -9.60 -7.76 -6.71
N TYR A 103 -10.44 -6.72 -6.62
CA TYR A 103 -11.60 -6.52 -7.48
C TYR A 103 -11.41 -5.45 -8.56
N ALA A 104 -10.25 -4.78 -8.58
CA ALA A 104 -9.96 -3.75 -9.57
C ALA A 104 -9.81 -4.34 -10.98
N PRO A 105 -10.31 -3.66 -12.02
CA PRO A 105 -10.09 -4.05 -13.41
C PRO A 105 -8.59 -4.14 -13.73
N ARG A 106 -8.20 -5.17 -14.50
CA ARG A 106 -6.80 -5.47 -14.84
C ARG A 106 -6.05 -4.29 -15.49
N LEU A 107 -6.75 -3.47 -16.27
CA LEU A 107 -6.16 -2.28 -16.89
C LEU A 107 -5.69 -1.24 -15.88
N GLN A 108 -6.44 -1.04 -14.79
CA GLN A 108 -6.01 -0.12 -13.72
C GLN A 108 -4.76 -0.64 -13.00
N ILE A 109 -4.70 -1.94 -12.76
CA ILE A 109 -3.53 -2.57 -12.10
C ILE A 109 -2.30 -2.54 -13.00
N LYS A 110 -2.45 -2.76 -14.33
CA LYS A 110 -1.33 -2.74 -15.29
C LYS A 110 -0.76 -1.35 -15.56
N GLN A 111 -1.54 -0.29 -15.36
CA GLN A 111 -1.05 1.09 -15.50
C GLN A 111 -0.13 1.49 -14.35
N GLU A 112 -0.18 0.78 -13.24
CA GLU A 112 0.66 1.03 -12.07
C GLU A 112 1.70 -0.09 -11.91
N GLN A 113 2.92 0.29 -11.56
CA GLN A 113 3.96 -0.68 -11.25
C GLN A 113 3.61 -1.39 -9.93
N THR A 114 3.89 -2.70 -9.82
CA THR A 114 3.65 -3.50 -8.62
C THR A 114 4.27 -2.86 -7.35
N GLY A 115 5.46 -2.27 -7.49
CA GLY A 115 6.12 -1.54 -6.40
C GLY A 115 5.34 -0.30 -5.94
N GLU A 116 4.65 0.38 -6.84
CA GLU A 116 3.81 1.53 -6.49
C GLU A 116 2.55 1.11 -5.74
N LEU A 117 1.89 0.03 -6.16
CA LEU A 117 0.76 -0.56 -5.46
C LEU A 117 1.14 -1.02 -4.04
N LEU A 118 2.30 -1.67 -3.90
CA LEU A 118 2.83 -2.07 -2.61
C LEU A 118 3.12 -0.85 -1.71
N THR A 119 3.70 0.21 -2.28
CA THR A 119 3.95 1.46 -1.57
C THR A 119 2.64 2.08 -1.06
N LYS A 120 1.59 2.13 -1.88
CA LYS A 120 0.26 2.61 -1.47
C LYS A 120 -0.34 1.74 -0.37
N ALA A 121 -0.31 0.41 -0.53
CA ALA A 121 -0.93 -0.52 0.41
C ALA A 121 -0.25 -0.56 1.79
N VAL A 122 1.06 -0.32 1.85
CA VAL A 122 1.86 -0.43 3.08
C VAL A 122 2.27 0.94 3.58
N ILE A 123 3.12 1.67 2.82
CA ILE A 123 3.77 2.90 3.28
C ILE A 123 2.77 4.06 3.39
N ASP A 124 1.99 4.33 2.34
CA ASP A 124 1.04 5.45 2.36
C ASP A 124 -0.09 5.22 3.37
N ALA A 125 -0.53 3.97 3.58
CA ALA A 125 -1.51 3.63 4.61
C ALA A 125 -0.95 3.89 6.02
N ASP A 126 0.31 3.51 6.28
CA ASP A 126 0.99 3.75 7.56
C ASP A 126 1.23 5.25 7.78
N ASP A 127 1.70 5.99 6.77
CA ASP A 127 1.90 7.43 6.84
C ASP A 127 0.59 8.19 7.09
N CYS A 128 -0.50 7.78 6.45
CA CYS A 128 -1.81 8.39 6.66
C CYS A 128 -2.31 8.15 8.09
N SER A 129 -2.24 6.90 8.59
CA SER A 129 -2.68 6.55 9.94
C SER A 129 -1.80 7.21 11.02
N GLU A 130 -0.48 7.29 10.80
CA GLU A 130 0.45 7.99 11.68
C GLU A 130 0.20 9.49 11.70
N GLY A 131 -0.15 10.09 10.56
CA GLY A 131 -0.56 11.49 10.48
C GLY A 131 -1.84 11.76 11.27
N ILE A 132 -2.85 10.89 11.15
CA ILE A 132 -4.09 10.96 11.93
C ILE A 132 -3.77 10.84 13.43
N ARG A 133 -2.91 9.90 13.82
CA ARG A 133 -2.45 9.73 15.20
C ARG A 133 -1.78 10.98 15.74
N LYS A 134 -0.84 11.55 14.99
CA LYS A 134 -0.13 12.79 15.39
C LYS A 134 -1.08 13.97 15.48
N PHE A 135 -1.98 14.12 14.52
CA PHE A 135 -3.01 15.16 14.57
C PHE A 135 -3.86 15.05 15.84
N THR A 136 -4.39 13.87 16.12
CA THR A 136 -5.23 13.65 17.31
C THR A 136 -4.44 13.89 18.61
N THR A 137 -3.18 13.42 18.67
CA THR A 137 -2.33 13.65 19.85
C THR A 137 -2.02 15.12 20.07
N GLU A 138 -1.57 15.81 19.01
CA GLU A 138 -1.12 17.20 19.12
C GLU A 138 -2.28 18.19 19.26
N LEU A 139 -3.46 17.88 18.75
CA LEU A 139 -4.65 18.68 18.98
C LEU A 139 -4.91 18.84 20.48
N PHE A 140 -4.80 17.74 21.23
CA PHE A 140 -4.95 17.76 22.68
C PHE A 140 -3.70 18.33 23.38
N ASP A 141 -2.50 17.85 23.05
CA ASP A 141 -1.28 18.16 23.79
C ASP A 141 -0.74 19.55 23.53
N THR A 142 -1.11 20.16 22.39
CA THR A 142 -0.69 21.49 22.04
C THR A 142 -1.84 22.48 22.14
N CYS A 143 -2.94 22.32 21.41
CA CYS A 143 -4.00 23.32 21.38
C CYS A 143 -4.70 23.46 22.74
N ILE A 144 -5.15 22.35 23.34
CA ILE A 144 -5.89 22.41 24.63
C ILE A 144 -4.95 22.82 25.76
N ALA A 145 -3.70 22.34 25.78
CA ALA A 145 -2.75 22.75 26.78
C ALA A 145 -2.38 24.25 26.67
N LEU A 146 -2.22 24.79 25.45
CA LEU A 146 -1.98 26.22 25.25
C LEU A 146 -3.16 27.05 25.77
N ILE A 147 -4.39 26.67 25.43
CA ILE A 147 -5.59 27.34 25.94
C ILE A 147 -5.62 27.30 27.46
N ALA A 148 -5.34 26.14 28.06
CA ALA A 148 -5.33 25.97 29.51
C ALA A 148 -4.31 26.89 30.21
N TYR A 149 -3.05 26.93 29.71
CA TYR A 149 -2.04 27.84 30.24
C TYR A 149 -2.38 29.31 30.01
N LEU A 150 -2.91 29.68 28.84
CA LEU A 150 -3.37 31.05 28.57
C LEU A 150 -4.48 31.47 29.52
N CYS A 151 -5.49 30.64 29.74
CA CYS A 151 -6.56 30.94 30.71
C CYS A 151 -5.99 31.20 32.10
N MET A 152 -5.00 30.40 32.53
CA MET A 152 -4.35 30.59 33.84
C MET A 152 -3.58 31.91 33.91
N LEU A 153 -2.82 32.25 32.86
CA LEU A 153 -2.07 33.53 32.81
C LEU A 153 -3.03 34.73 32.80
N PHE A 154 -4.12 34.69 32.03
CA PHE A 154 -5.13 35.76 31.99
C PHE A 154 -5.88 35.91 33.31
N HIS A 155 -6.04 34.82 34.08
CA HIS A 155 -6.65 34.87 35.42
C HIS A 155 -5.83 35.71 36.40
N TYR A 156 -4.50 35.65 36.31
CA TYR A 156 -3.61 36.39 37.21
C TYR A 156 -3.42 37.86 36.77
N ASP A 157 -3.08 38.11 35.49
CA ASP A 157 -2.93 39.46 34.99
C ASP A 157 -3.07 39.55 33.46
N ILE A 158 -4.02 40.36 33.00
CA ILE A 158 -4.33 40.50 31.58
C ILE A 158 -3.25 41.33 30.88
N LYS A 159 -2.73 42.38 31.51
CA LYS A 159 -1.77 43.32 30.88
C LYS A 159 -0.43 42.66 30.61
N ILE A 160 0.13 41.99 31.60
CA ILE A 160 1.41 41.28 31.46
C ILE A 160 1.27 40.14 30.45
N THR A 161 0.12 39.40 30.49
CA THR A 161 -0.14 38.29 29.56
C THR A 161 -0.17 38.79 28.12
N LEU A 162 -0.89 39.89 27.82
CA LEU A 162 -0.92 40.47 26.48
C LEU A 162 0.45 40.89 25.97
N LEU A 163 1.26 41.53 26.85
CA LEU A 163 2.61 41.94 26.47
C LEU A 163 3.52 40.75 26.15
N CYS A 164 3.43 39.68 26.93
CA CYS A 164 4.26 38.47 26.73
C CYS A 164 3.82 37.65 25.50
N ILE A 165 2.52 37.60 25.21
CA ILE A 165 1.97 36.84 24.05
C ILE A 165 2.45 37.46 22.73
N VAL A 166 2.75 38.73 22.63
CA VAL A 166 3.28 39.38 21.41
C VAL A 166 4.53 38.67 20.85
N CYS A 167 5.38 38.08 21.71
CA CYS A 167 6.54 37.32 21.27
C CYS A 167 6.19 36.02 20.51
N ILE A 168 5.00 35.44 20.73
CA ILE A 168 4.57 34.19 20.09
C ILE A 168 4.28 34.39 18.57
N PRO A 169 3.46 35.37 18.13
CA PRO A 169 3.30 35.67 16.70
C PRO A 169 4.61 36.03 15.99
N VAL A 170 5.50 36.78 16.65
CA VAL A 170 6.81 37.12 16.08
C VAL A 170 7.63 35.87 15.81
N SER A 171 7.69 34.94 16.76
CA SER A 171 8.38 33.66 16.57
C SER A 171 7.71 32.82 15.46
N TYR A 172 6.38 32.90 15.31
CA TYR A 172 5.64 32.20 14.24
C TYR A 172 5.96 32.77 12.84
N LEU A 173 6.03 34.10 12.69
CA LEU A 173 6.42 34.74 11.43
C LEU A 173 7.83 34.35 10.99
N LEU A 174 8.76 34.24 11.94
CA LEU A 174 10.11 33.73 11.66
C LEU A 174 10.05 32.25 11.23
N ALA A 175 9.21 31.45 11.89
CA ALA A 175 8.96 30.06 11.54
C ALA A 175 8.52 29.89 10.08
N GLU A 176 7.64 30.76 9.60
CA GLU A 176 7.11 30.68 8.23
C GLU A 176 8.19 30.98 7.18
N LYS A 177 9.08 31.93 7.44
CA LYS A 177 10.25 32.18 6.58
C LYS A 177 11.22 31.00 6.57
N MET A 178 11.46 30.37 7.71
CA MET A 178 12.33 29.19 7.80
C MET A 178 11.73 27.96 7.13
N LYS A 179 10.41 27.83 7.10
CA LYS A 179 9.69 26.73 6.45
C LYS A 179 10.05 26.59 4.96
N THR A 180 10.15 27.70 4.23
CA THR A 180 10.51 27.67 2.80
C THR A 180 11.92 27.15 2.58
N LEU A 181 12.86 27.49 3.47
CA LEU A 181 14.24 26.98 3.45
C LEU A 181 14.27 25.47 3.72
N VAL A 182 13.55 25.02 4.75
CA VAL A 182 13.43 23.59 5.11
C VAL A 182 12.80 22.80 3.96
N GLN A 183 11.76 23.33 3.31
CA GLN A 183 11.12 22.67 2.17
C GLN A 183 12.09 22.50 1.00
N ARG A 184 12.78 23.56 0.58
CA ARG A 184 13.74 23.51 -0.54
C ARG A 184 14.88 22.51 -0.30
N THR A 185 15.46 22.53 0.89
CA THR A 185 16.54 21.59 1.24
C THR A 185 16.05 20.15 1.33
N SER A 186 14.84 19.93 1.86
CA SER A 186 14.21 18.61 1.96
C SER A 186 13.82 18.03 0.60
N GLU A 187 13.33 18.87 -0.34
CA GLU A 187 13.03 18.44 -1.71
C GLU A 187 14.30 18.00 -2.44
N LYS A 188 15.39 18.76 -2.31
CA LYS A 188 16.68 18.37 -2.89
C LYS A 188 17.22 17.07 -2.29
N GLN A 189 17.11 16.88 -0.98
CA GLN A 189 17.47 15.63 -0.33
C GLN A 189 16.65 14.45 -0.87
N LYS A 190 15.34 14.61 -1.04
CA LYS A 190 14.46 13.56 -1.58
C LYS A 190 14.83 13.15 -3.00
N GLN A 191 15.19 14.11 -3.87
CA GLN A 191 15.65 13.80 -5.23
C GLN A 191 16.93 12.97 -5.22
N ILE A 192 17.90 13.34 -4.37
CA ILE A 192 19.16 12.59 -4.25
C ILE A 192 18.93 11.22 -3.60
N THR A 193 17.99 11.11 -2.66
CA THR A 193 17.59 9.83 -2.06
C THR A 193 16.99 8.89 -3.11
N ALA A 194 16.18 9.40 -4.02
CA ALA A 194 15.62 8.61 -5.11
C ALA A 194 16.72 8.07 -6.04
N ALA A 195 17.69 8.90 -6.42
CA ALA A 195 18.83 8.49 -7.22
C ALA A 195 19.73 7.45 -6.49
N LEU A 196 19.91 7.60 -5.17
CA LEU A 196 20.64 6.61 -4.37
C LEU A 196 19.90 5.26 -4.33
N ASN A 197 18.58 5.28 -4.16
CA ASN A 197 17.79 4.06 -4.15
C ASN A 197 17.83 3.34 -5.51
N GLU A 198 17.79 4.09 -6.61
CA GLU A 198 17.91 3.55 -7.97
C GLU A 198 19.27 2.87 -8.19
N THR A 199 20.38 3.55 -7.81
CA THR A 199 21.71 2.96 -7.89
C THR A 199 21.88 1.75 -6.97
N THR A 200 21.29 1.77 -5.77
CA THR A 200 21.32 0.62 -4.85
C THR A 200 20.57 -0.58 -5.43
N LEU A 201 19.40 -0.33 -6.03
CA LEU A 201 18.61 -1.37 -6.68
C LEU A 201 19.35 -1.97 -7.89
N ASP A 202 19.98 -1.13 -8.72
CA ASP A 202 20.80 -1.58 -9.85
C ASP A 202 21.95 -2.48 -9.38
N LEU A 203 22.72 -2.04 -8.37
CA LEU A 203 23.82 -2.83 -7.80
C LEU A 203 23.34 -4.17 -7.23
N THR A 204 22.21 -4.18 -6.53
CA THR A 204 21.68 -5.40 -5.91
C THR A 204 21.15 -6.37 -6.96
N SER A 205 20.41 -5.87 -7.94
CA SER A 205 19.80 -6.70 -8.98
C SER A 205 20.82 -7.26 -9.97
N ASN A 206 21.88 -6.51 -10.25
CA ASN A 206 22.88 -6.85 -11.27
C ASN A 206 24.25 -7.23 -10.69
N ALA A 207 24.32 -7.52 -9.37
CA ALA A 207 25.60 -7.83 -8.69
C ALA A 207 26.40 -8.93 -9.37
N MET A 208 25.72 -10.01 -9.80
CA MET A 208 26.34 -11.14 -10.48
C MET A 208 26.93 -10.72 -11.86
N MET A 209 26.21 -9.88 -12.58
CA MET A 209 26.68 -9.36 -13.87
C MET A 209 27.96 -8.53 -13.68
N TYR A 210 28.01 -7.63 -12.70
CA TYR A 210 29.19 -6.81 -12.42
C TYR A 210 30.41 -7.67 -12.07
N ARG A 211 30.24 -8.77 -11.32
CA ARG A 211 31.30 -9.73 -11.00
C ARG A 211 31.80 -10.46 -12.24
N ILE A 212 30.90 -10.92 -13.11
CA ILE A 212 31.28 -11.64 -14.35
C ILE A 212 32.12 -10.75 -15.27
N TYR A 213 31.82 -9.45 -15.32
CA TYR A 213 32.53 -8.50 -16.20
C TYR A 213 33.67 -7.74 -15.50
N GLY A 214 33.97 -8.01 -14.22
CA GLY A 214 35.05 -7.35 -13.48
C GLY A 214 34.90 -5.85 -13.33
N CYS A 215 33.65 -5.36 -13.16
CA CYS A 215 33.33 -3.93 -13.11
C CYS A 215 32.99 -3.44 -11.69
N GLU A 216 33.28 -4.23 -10.64
CA GLU A 216 32.88 -3.96 -9.25
C GLU A 216 33.47 -2.64 -8.73
N GLU A 217 34.79 -2.43 -8.90
CA GLU A 217 35.46 -1.23 -8.39
C GLU A 217 34.90 0.07 -9.01
N ASN A 218 34.71 0.08 -10.34
CA ASN A 218 34.15 1.24 -11.03
C ASN A 218 32.74 1.57 -10.55
N ARG A 219 31.92 0.54 -10.31
CA ARG A 219 30.55 0.70 -9.81
C ARG A 219 30.53 1.12 -8.35
N MET A 220 31.40 0.57 -7.53
CA MET A 220 31.57 0.97 -6.14
C MET A 220 31.96 2.44 -6.02
N HIS A 221 32.90 2.89 -6.81
CA HIS A 221 33.30 4.31 -6.83
C HIS A 221 32.16 5.24 -7.28
N SER A 222 31.36 4.83 -8.29
CA SER A 222 30.17 5.58 -8.69
C SER A 222 29.12 5.67 -7.57
N TYR A 223 28.91 4.57 -6.83
CA TYR A 223 28.01 4.50 -5.70
C TYR A 223 28.48 5.41 -4.54
N GLU A 224 29.77 5.38 -4.20
CA GLU A 224 30.37 6.26 -3.17
C GLU A 224 30.17 7.74 -3.48
N ASN A 225 30.36 8.15 -4.75
CA ASN A 225 30.09 9.51 -5.18
C ASN A 225 28.62 9.92 -4.97
N THR A 226 27.69 9.01 -5.20
CA THR A 226 26.25 9.24 -4.99
C THR A 226 25.95 9.31 -3.49
N LEU A 227 26.59 8.47 -2.69
CA LEU A 227 26.47 8.45 -1.23
C LEU A 227 26.98 9.75 -0.59
N GLN A 228 28.12 10.29 -1.05
CA GLN A 228 28.65 11.59 -0.59
C GLN A 228 27.70 12.75 -0.93
N LYS A 229 27.08 12.74 -2.12
CA LYS A 229 26.04 13.73 -2.48
C LYS A 229 24.83 13.62 -1.56
N TYR A 230 24.40 12.40 -1.22
CA TYR A 230 23.30 12.16 -0.28
C TYR A 230 23.67 12.65 1.13
N GLU A 231 24.86 12.34 1.63
CA GLU A 231 25.33 12.80 2.93
C GLU A 231 25.31 14.32 3.04
N THR A 232 25.92 15.01 2.08
CA THR A 232 25.96 16.49 2.06
C THR A 232 24.57 17.11 1.95
N ALA A 233 23.67 16.52 1.17
CA ALA A 233 22.28 16.98 1.06
C ALA A 233 21.49 16.73 2.35
N SER A 234 21.72 15.60 3.01
CA SER A 234 21.08 15.25 4.28
C SER A 234 21.52 16.18 5.41
N ILE A 235 22.81 16.49 5.51
CA ILE A 235 23.33 17.45 6.48
C ILE A 235 22.69 18.83 6.23
N LYS A 236 22.70 19.33 4.99
CA LYS A 236 22.09 20.63 4.62
C LYS A 236 20.58 20.69 4.87
N ALA A 237 19.86 19.59 4.75
CA ALA A 237 18.44 19.52 5.05
C ALA A 237 18.15 19.46 6.56
N ASN A 238 19.01 18.78 7.33
CA ASN A 238 18.81 18.60 8.77
C ASN A 238 19.20 19.82 9.61
N ILE A 239 20.21 20.60 9.21
CA ILE A 239 20.65 21.79 9.94
C ILE A 239 19.49 22.78 10.20
N PRO A 240 18.75 23.28 9.18
CA PRO A 240 17.64 24.19 9.42
C PRO A 240 16.52 23.55 10.25
N PHE A 241 16.25 22.24 10.02
CA PHE A 241 15.23 21.50 10.75
C PHE A 241 15.53 21.39 12.25
N MET A 242 16.81 21.18 12.62
CA MET A 242 17.22 21.07 14.02
C MET A 242 17.43 22.43 14.69
N ALA A 243 17.87 23.45 13.95
CA ALA A 243 18.08 24.80 14.48
C ALA A 243 16.78 25.53 14.83
N PHE A 244 15.69 25.17 14.14
CA PHE A 244 14.41 25.87 14.30
C PHE A 244 13.81 25.82 15.72
N PRO A 245 13.66 24.65 16.40
CA PRO A 245 13.07 24.60 17.73
C PRO A 245 13.82 25.43 18.80
N PRO A 246 15.16 25.39 18.87
CA PRO A 246 15.90 26.23 19.79
C PRO A 246 15.71 27.72 19.52
N LEU A 247 15.79 28.15 18.26
CA LEU A 247 15.59 29.57 17.90
C LEU A 247 14.20 30.06 18.28
N TYR A 248 13.18 29.27 17.97
CA TYR A 248 11.81 29.57 18.36
C TYR A 248 11.69 29.72 19.88
N PHE A 249 12.30 28.81 20.63
CA PHE A 249 12.25 28.82 22.08
C PHE A 249 12.94 30.08 22.68
N VAL A 250 14.12 30.43 22.17
CA VAL A 250 14.86 31.66 22.60
C VAL A 250 14.02 32.90 22.36
N ILE A 251 13.39 33.06 21.19
CA ILE A 251 12.55 34.24 20.90
C ILE A 251 11.34 34.28 21.84
N THR A 252 10.72 33.11 22.11
CA THR A 252 9.59 33.08 23.03
C THR A 252 10.01 33.39 24.46
N LEU A 253 11.26 33.05 24.86
CA LEU A 253 11.82 33.39 26.17
C LEU A 253 12.01 34.89 26.38
N LEU A 254 12.13 35.70 25.32
CA LEU A 254 12.16 37.16 25.46
C LEU A 254 10.92 37.70 26.16
N GLY A 255 9.77 36.98 26.03
CA GLY A 255 8.56 37.27 26.80
C GLY A 255 8.70 37.08 28.32
N LEU A 256 9.76 36.45 28.80
CA LEU A 256 10.04 36.31 30.24
C LEU A 256 10.50 37.66 30.87
N PHE A 257 11.12 38.53 30.08
CA PHE A 257 11.61 39.82 30.57
C PHE A 257 10.48 40.70 31.16
N PRO A 258 9.37 40.97 30.48
CA PRO A 258 8.26 41.71 31.07
C PRO A 258 7.69 41.04 32.32
N ILE A 259 7.66 39.69 32.37
CA ILE A 259 7.17 38.95 33.54
C ILE A 259 8.06 39.17 34.74
N LEU A 260 9.37 39.06 34.55
CA LEU A 260 10.33 39.29 35.65
C LEU A 260 10.28 40.73 36.13
N TYR A 261 10.30 41.70 35.21
CA TYR A 261 10.29 43.13 35.58
C TYR A 261 8.98 43.51 36.29
N SER A 262 7.83 43.28 35.70
CA SER A 262 6.55 43.69 36.27
C SER A 262 6.16 42.80 37.47
N GLY A 263 6.45 41.47 37.40
CA GLY A 263 6.13 40.54 38.49
C GLY A 263 6.92 40.82 39.76
N CYS A 264 8.25 41.10 39.66
CA CYS A 264 9.03 41.53 40.81
C CYS A 264 8.49 42.84 41.42
N HIS A 265 8.12 43.79 40.57
CA HIS A 265 7.52 45.06 41.04
C HIS A 265 6.21 44.82 41.80
N TYR A 266 5.34 43.96 41.30
CA TYR A 266 4.08 43.58 41.97
C TYR A 266 4.29 42.82 43.29
N VAL A 267 5.35 41.98 43.38
CA VAL A 267 5.70 41.32 44.65
C VAL A 267 6.20 42.35 45.67
N ILE A 268 7.05 43.30 45.26
CA ILE A 268 7.57 44.36 46.16
C ILE A 268 6.43 45.27 46.65
N GLN A 269 5.42 45.54 45.80
CA GLN A 269 4.24 46.32 46.18
C GLN A 269 3.22 45.53 47.03
N GLY A 270 3.44 44.25 47.25
CA GLY A 270 2.54 43.38 48.01
C GLY A 270 1.24 42.98 47.27
N THR A 271 1.09 43.32 45.99
CA THR A 271 -0.09 42.95 45.17
C THR A 271 -0.05 41.49 44.73
N TRP A 272 1.16 40.95 44.50
CA TRP A 272 1.39 39.54 44.26
C TRP A 272 2.14 38.90 45.39
N ASN A 273 1.81 37.66 45.75
CA ASN A 273 2.63 36.84 46.62
C ASN A 273 3.61 36.00 45.79
N ILE A 274 4.60 35.38 46.45
CA ILE A 274 5.61 34.55 45.82
C ILE A 274 4.98 33.37 45.05
N ALA A 275 3.86 32.82 45.54
CA ALA A 275 3.15 31.75 44.86
C ALA A 275 2.62 32.17 43.49
N ILE A 276 2.01 33.34 43.37
CA ILE A 276 1.49 33.87 42.10
C ILE A 276 2.64 34.09 41.10
N PHE A 277 3.74 34.73 41.57
CA PHE A 277 4.88 35.01 40.72
C PHE A 277 5.52 33.75 40.16
N THR A 278 5.81 32.75 41.01
CA THR A 278 6.41 31.48 40.59
C THR A 278 5.49 30.67 39.71
N THR A 279 4.17 30.60 40.00
CA THR A 279 3.17 29.97 39.15
C THR A 279 3.10 30.60 37.76
N TYR A 280 3.14 31.95 37.70
CA TYR A 280 3.07 32.70 36.45
C TYR A 280 4.28 32.41 35.55
N VAL A 281 5.51 32.48 36.12
CA VAL A 281 6.75 32.15 35.43
C VAL A 281 6.73 30.70 34.92
N ALA A 282 6.35 29.76 35.78
CA ALA A 282 6.29 28.35 35.42
C ALA A 282 5.24 28.08 34.31
N CYS A 283 4.05 28.68 34.38
CA CYS A 283 3.03 28.60 33.32
C CYS A 283 3.53 29.14 31.98
N PHE A 284 4.20 30.30 31.99
CA PHE A 284 4.76 30.89 30.78
C PHE A 284 5.85 30.03 30.16
N LEU A 285 6.78 29.48 30.95
CA LEU A 285 7.80 28.54 30.45
C LEU A 285 7.19 27.28 29.83
N LYS A 286 6.14 26.72 30.43
CA LYS A 286 5.40 25.59 29.87
C LYS A 286 4.70 25.96 28.56
N LEU A 287 4.08 27.14 28.50
CA LEU A 287 3.45 27.68 27.29
C LEU A 287 4.48 27.84 26.15
N ALA A 288 5.66 28.44 26.45
CA ALA A 288 6.74 28.60 25.49
C ALA A 288 7.23 27.28 24.92
N THR A 289 7.46 26.28 25.78
CA THR A 289 7.88 24.93 25.35
C THR A 289 6.83 24.20 24.53
N LYS A 290 5.56 24.37 24.82
CA LYS A 290 4.44 23.78 24.07
C LYS A 290 4.26 24.45 22.70
N SER A 291 4.36 25.76 22.65
CA SER A 291 4.24 26.54 21.42
C SER A 291 5.32 26.16 20.40
N SER A 292 6.57 25.93 20.83
CA SER A 292 7.67 25.52 19.93
C SER A 292 7.44 24.16 19.25
N LYS A 293 6.61 23.30 19.83
CA LYS A 293 6.30 21.96 19.28
C LYS A 293 5.18 21.97 18.24
N SER A 294 4.39 23.05 18.16
CA SER A 294 3.23 23.14 17.25
C SER A 294 3.62 23.02 15.76
N ALA A 295 4.83 23.47 15.39
CA ALA A 295 5.32 23.36 14.01
C ALA A 295 5.41 21.90 13.49
N LYS A 296 5.64 20.93 14.38
CA LYS A 296 5.69 19.50 14.02
C LYS A 296 4.33 18.95 13.56
N LEU A 297 3.24 19.54 14.05
CA LEU A 297 1.88 19.17 13.67
C LEU A 297 1.64 19.43 12.18
N PHE A 298 2.00 20.59 11.68
CA PHE A 298 1.79 20.96 10.28
C PHE A 298 2.46 19.97 9.31
N ASN A 299 3.70 19.58 9.59
CA ASN A 299 4.41 18.62 8.76
C ASN A 299 3.74 17.24 8.75
N ALA A 300 3.27 16.77 9.91
CA ALA A 300 2.58 15.49 10.01
C ALA A 300 1.22 15.50 9.28
N VAL A 301 0.46 16.59 9.40
CA VAL A 301 -0.83 16.76 8.71
C VAL A 301 -0.61 16.86 7.20
N HIS A 302 0.37 17.63 6.75
CA HIS A 302 0.66 17.78 5.32
C HIS A 302 1.09 16.44 4.69
N LYS A 303 1.97 15.68 5.36
CA LYS A 303 2.36 14.34 4.90
C LYS A 303 1.15 13.41 4.80
N ALA A 304 0.29 13.40 5.83
CA ALA A 304 -0.92 12.60 5.83
C ALA A 304 -1.91 13.00 4.72
N GLN A 305 -2.02 14.30 4.41
CA GLN A 305 -2.86 14.78 3.31
C GLN A 305 -2.38 14.30 1.93
N ILE A 306 -1.06 14.29 1.70
CA ILE A 306 -0.47 13.76 0.47
C ILE A 306 -0.77 12.26 0.35
N SER A 307 -0.48 11.48 1.40
CA SER A 307 -0.76 10.04 1.41
C SER A 307 -2.25 9.75 1.27
N TRP A 308 -3.13 10.53 1.90
CA TRP A 308 -4.58 10.42 1.72
C TRP A 308 -5.04 10.65 0.27
N LYS A 309 -4.47 11.65 -0.40
CA LYS A 309 -4.80 11.93 -1.81
C LYS A 309 -4.44 10.76 -2.72
N ARG A 310 -3.34 10.06 -2.44
CA ARG A 310 -2.90 8.86 -3.17
C ARG A 310 -3.74 7.63 -2.85
N LEU A 311 -4.20 7.50 -1.58
CA LEU A 311 -4.98 6.36 -1.11
C LEU A 311 -6.47 6.46 -1.45
N SER A 312 -7.03 7.67 -1.46
CA SER A 312 -8.48 7.88 -1.55
C SER A 312 -9.16 7.16 -2.74
N PRO A 313 -8.56 7.01 -3.94
CA PRO A 313 -9.15 6.23 -5.03
C PRO A 313 -9.34 4.74 -4.67
N TYR A 314 -8.46 4.17 -3.84
CA TYR A 314 -8.46 2.76 -3.43
C TYR A 314 -9.30 2.49 -2.18
N LEU A 315 -9.93 3.50 -1.60
CA LEU A 315 -10.79 3.37 -0.42
C LEU A 315 -12.29 3.37 -0.78
N LEU A 316 -12.62 3.42 -2.06
CA LEU A 316 -14.00 3.26 -2.57
C LEU A 316 -14.49 1.84 -2.33
N ASP A 317 -15.81 1.64 -2.26
CA ASP A 317 -16.36 0.28 -2.22
C ASP A 317 -16.20 -0.35 -3.60
N PRO A 318 -15.49 -1.50 -3.72
CA PRO A 318 -15.42 -2.20 -4.98
C PRO A 318 -16.81 -2.75 -5.34
N ASP A 319 -17.09 -2.81 -6.63
CA ASP A 319 -18.27 -3.56 -7.10
C ASP A 319 -18.00 -5.06 -6.91
N THR A 320 -18.59 -5.62 -5.85
CA THR A 320 -18.44 -7.03 -5.47
C THR A 320 -19.59 -7.90 -5.96
N SER A 321 -20.46 -7.36 -6.79
CA SER A 321 -21.54 -8.15 -7.40
C SER A 321 -20.96 -9.16 -8.40
N ILE A 322 -20.51 -10.31 -7.90
CA ILE A 322 -20.14 -11.46 -8.73
C ILE A 322 -21.41 -12.30 -8.89
N PRO A 323 -22.03 -12.31 -10.08
CA PRO A 323 -23.13 -13.22 -10.35
C PRO A 323 -22.65 -14.67 -10.21
N SER A 324 -23.52 -15.57 -9.77
CA SER A 324 -23.19 -17.00 -9.69
C SER A 324 -22.93 -17.57 -11.09
N PRO A 325 -21.94 -18.46 -11.27
CA PRO A 325 -21.70 -19.09 -12.56
C PRO A 325 -22.95 -19.85 -13.04
N SER A 326 -23.34 -19.61 -14.28
CA SER A 326 -24.46 -20.27 -14.94
C SER A 326 -23.97 -21.30 -15.96
N ILE A 327 -24.73 -22.35 -16.18
CA ILE A 327 -24.41 -23.33 -17.22
C ILE A 327 -24.81 -22.72 -18.56
N ILE A 328 -23.83 -22.42 -19.41
CA ILE A 328 -24.04 -21.82 -20.73
C ILE A 328 -23.93 -22.92 -21.79
N PRO A 329 -24.95 -23.12 -22.63
CA PRO A 329 -24.94 -24.19 -23.65
C PRO A 329 -24.05 -23.89 -24.85
N SER A 330 -23.85 -22.63 -25.18
CA SER A 330 -23.08 -22.20 -26.35
C SER A 330 -22.48 -20.81 -26.15
N LEU A 331 -21.36 -20.57 -26.76
CA LEU A 331 -20.73 -19.25 -26.90
C LEU A 331 -21.08 -18.68 -28.27
N THR A 332 -21.61 -17.46 -28.28
CA THR A 332 -21.85 -16.71 -29.52
C THR A 332 -21.04 -15.42 -29.45
N VAL A 333 -20.21 -15.22 -30.45
CA VAL A 333 -19.41 -13.99 -30.65
C VAL A 333 -19.87 -13.34 -31.95
N LYS A 334 -20.22 -12.06 -31.91
CA LYS A 334 -20.65 -11.28 -33.08
C LYS A 334 -19.87 -10.01 -33.19
N ASP A 335 -19.25 -9.80 -34.33
CA ASP A 335 -18.57 -8.55 -34.73
C ASP A 335 -17.52 -8.08 -33.73
N LEU A 336 -16.77 -9.02 -33.16
CA LEU A 336 -15.75 -8.74 -32.14
C LEU A 336 -14.56 -8.00 -32.75
N SER A 337 -14.28 -6.79 -32.24
CA SER A 337 -13.13 -5.98 -32.63
C SER A 337 -12.41 -5.47 -31.37
N PHE A 338 -11.10 -5.30 -31.45
CA PHE A 338 -10.30 -4.85 -30.33
C PHE A 338 -9.10 -4.01 -30.78
N HIS A 339 -8.86 -2.94 -30.02
CA HIS A 339 -7.64 -2.12 -30.09
C HIS A 339 -7.17 -1.74 -28.68
N TYR A 340 -5.88 -1.56 -28.49
CA TYR A 340 -5.35 -0.93 -27.28
C TYR A 340 -5.55 0.58 -27.34
N PRO A 341 -5.65 1.29 -26.19
CA PRO A 341 -5.70 2.75 -26.16
C PRO A 341 -4.53 3.34 -26.97
N ASN A 342 -4.84 4.25 -27.90
CA ASN A 342 -3.89 4.91 -28.79
C ASN A 342 -3.08 3.98 -29.74
N ALA A 343 -3.59 2.80 -30.04
CA ALA A 343 -3.00 1.86 -31.00
C ALA A 343 -3.97 1.53 -32.13
N ASN A 344 -3.43 1.01 -33.24
CA ASN A 344 -4.24 0.48 -34.35
C ASN A 344 -5.02 -0.75 -33.91
N ASP A 345 -6.08 -1.07 -34.66
CA ASP A 345 -6.87 -2.26 -34.44
C ASP A 345 -6.01 -3.53 -34.52
N LEU A 346 -6.19 -4.40 -33.55
CA LEU A 346 -5.45 -5.65 -33.46
C LEU A 346 -6.18 -6.78 -34.23
N PHE A 347 -7.50 -6.79 -34.16
CA PHE A 347 -8.39 -7.63 -34.96
C PHE A 347 -9.77 -7.00 -35.09
N LYS A 348 -10.49 -7.30 -36.17
CA LYS A 348 -11.80 -6.74 -36.52
C LYS A 348 -12.79 -7.80 -36.95
N HIS A 349 -14.06 -7.54 -36.68
CA HIS A 349 -15.22 -8.22 -37.23
C HIS A 349 -15.22 -9.75 -37.08
N ILE A 350 -14.68 -10.25 -35.93
CA ILE A 350 -14.65 -11.69 -35.65
C ILE A 350 -16.04 -12.17 -35.21
N SER A 351 -16.60 -13.14 -35.93
CA SER A 351 -17.88 -13.73 -35.58
C SER A 351 -17.80 -15.26 -35.66
N PHE A 352 -18.24 -15.93 -34.59
CA PHE A 352 -18.31 -17.39 -34.53
C PHE A 352 -19.27 -17.86 -33.44
N THR A 353 -19.61 -19.14 -33.51
CA THR A 353 -20.32 -19.85 -32.44
C THR A 353 -19.53 -21.08 -32.04
N LEU A 354 -19.56 -21.42 -30.76
CA LEU A 354 -18.92 -22.60 -30.20
C LEU A 354 -19.93 -23.31 -29.29
N GLN A 355 -20.10 -24.61 -29.46
CA GLN A 355 -20.98 -25.44 -28.64
C GLN A 355 -20.17 -26.26 -27.64
N LYS A 356 -20.84 -26.85 -26.66
CA LYS A 356 -20.20 -27.79 -25.72
C LYS A 356 -19.55 -28.93 -26.48
N GLY A 357 -18.35 -29.30 -26.07
CA GLY A 357 -17.53 -30.32 -26.71
C GLY A 357 -16.74 -29.83 -27.92
N GLU A 358 -17.00 -28.59 -28.42
CA GLU A 358 -16.22 -28.02 -29.52
C GLU A 358 -14.94 -27.35 -29.04
N ILE A 359 -13.90 -27.44 -29.88
CA ILE A 359 -12.60 -26.84 -29.68
C ILE A 359 -12.36 -25.84 -30.81
N LEU A 360 -12.10 -24.55 -30.45
CA LEU A 360 -11.65 -23.54 -31.37
C LEU A 360 -10.12 -23.40 -31.23
N GLY A 361 -9.39 -23.79 -32.27
CA GLY A 361 -7.95 -23.49 -32.37
C GLY A 361 -7.73 -22.05 -32.81
N VAL A 362 -6.79 -21.35 -32.19
CA VAL A 362 -6.42 -19.96 -32.56
C VAL A 362 -4.94 -19.89 -32.85
N CYS A 363 -4.59 -19.49 -34.07
CA CYS A 363 -3.22 -19.36 -34.53
C CYS A 363 -2.98 -18.04 -35.28
N GLY A 364 -1.71 -17.77 -35.61
CA GLY A 364 -1.28 -16.58 -36.32
C GLY A 364 0.18 -16.26 -36.02
N LYS A 365 0.75 -15.29 -36.72
CA LYS A 365 2.12 -14.84 -36.52
C LYS A 365 2.38 -14.36 -35.07
N VAL A 366 3.64 -14.23 -34.68
CA VAL A 366 4.03 -13.58 -33.43
C VAL A 366 3.49 -12.16 -33.44
N ALA A 367 2.95 -11.71 -32.30
CA ALA A 367 2.33 -10.39 -32.12
C ALA A 367 1.00 -10.16 -32.90
N SER A 368 0.36 -11.17 -33.49
CA SER A 368 -0.95 -11.04 -34.15
C SER A 368 -2.15 -10.90 -33.20
N GLY A 369 -1.93 -10.80 -31.89
CA GLY A 369 -3.00 -10.57 -30.92
C GLY A 369 -3.65 -11.82 -30.32
N LYS A 370 -3.13 -13.03 -30.54
CA LYS A 370 -3.70 -14.30 -30.04
C LYS A 370 -3.99 -14.30 -28.54
N SER A 371 -3.00 -13.96 -27.72
CA SER A 371 -3.18 -13.90 -26.26
C SER A 371 -4.15 -12.78 -25.83
N THR A 372 -4.19 -11.67 -26.60
CA THR A 372 -5.17 -10.60 -26.37
C THR A 372 -6.57 -11.07 -26.71
N PHE A 373 -6.75 -11.84 -27.81
CA PHE A 373 -8.02 -12.44 -28.16
C PHE A 373 -8.57 -13.31 -27.01
N GLY A 374 -7.72 -14.18 -26.42
CA GLY A 374 -8.13 -14.97 -25.25
C GLY A 374 -8.50 -14.12 -24.03
N LYS A 375 -7.76 -13.02 -23.78
CA LYS A 375 -8.01 -12.14 -22.63
C LYS A 375 -9.27 -11.28 -22.75
N VAL A 376 -9.77 -11.02 -23.97
CA VAL A 376 -11.01 -10.25 -24.17
C VAL A 376 -12.21 -10.96 -23.54
N PHE A 377 -12.24 -12.30 -23.52
CA PHE A 377 -13.32 -13.07 -22.88
C PHE A 377 -13.37 -12.93 -21.37
N LEU A 378 -12.31 -12.46 -20.73
CA LEU A 378 -12.33 -12.11 -19.29
C LEU A 378 -13.08 -10.79 -19.03
N GLN A 379 -13.45 -10.05 -20.07
CA GLN A 379 -14.19 -8.78 -20.01
C GLN A 379 -13.56 -7.73 -19.07
N GLU A 380 -12.24 -7.78 -18.94
CA GLU A 380 -11.47 -6.81 -18.14
C GLU A 380 -10.93 -5.66 -18.99
N MET A 381 -11.11 -5.71 -20.30
CA MET A 381 -10.71 -4.71 -21.27
C MET A 381 -11.90 -4.30 -22.13
N PRO A 382 -12.02 -3.02 -22.52
CA PRO A 382 -13.06 -2.58 -23.43
C PRO A 382 -12.88 -3.26 -24.80
N TYR A 383 -13.95 -3.73 -25.40
CA TYR A 383 -14.01 -4.33 -26.72
C TYR A 383 -15.28 -3.87 -27.45
N GLU A 384 -15.31 -3.99 -28.76
CA GLU A 384 -16.46 -3.73 -29.60
C GLU A 384 -17.08 -5.05 -30.04
N GLY A 385 -18.42 -5.07 -30.24
CA GLY A 385 -19.17 -6.28 -30.60
C GLY A 385 -19.87 -6.93 -29.42
N PHE A 386 -20.26 -8.20 -29.59
CA PHE A 386 -21.05 -8.94 -28.60
C PHE A 386 -20.43 -10.31 -28.29
N ILE A 387 -20.32 -10.62 -26.99
CA ILE A 387 -19.92 -11.93 -26.45
C ILE A 387 -21.01 -12.40 -25.50
N SER A 388 -21.59 -13.58 -25.75
CA SER A 388 -22.73 -14.11 -24.99
C SER A 388 -22.38 -14.73 -23.64
N ILE A 389 -21.08 -14.82 -23.29
CA ILE A 389 -20.61 -15.44 -22.05
C ILE A 389 -20.14 -14.35 -21.07
N GLU A 390 -20.44 -14.53 -19.79
CA GLU A 390 -19.98 -13.66 -18.72
C GLU A 390 -18.65 -14.18 -18.14
N LYS A 391 -17.82 -13.29 -17.60
CA LYS A 391 -16.46 -13.61 -17.14
C LYS A 391 -16.37 -14.72 -16.10
N GLN A 392 -17.37 -14.88 -15.22
CA GLN A 392 -17.41 -15.96 -14.22
C GLN A 392 -17.55 -17.36 -14.82
N ASN A 393 -17.96 -17.45 -16.10
CA ASN A 393 -18.09 -18.70 -16.83
C ASN A 393 -16.86 -19.00 -17.70
N VAL A 394 -15.79 -18.24 -17.54
CA VAL A 394 -14.53 -18.37 -18.29
C VAL A 394 -13.40 -18.75 -17.34
N THR A 395 -12.67 -19.81 -17.68
CA THR A 395 -11.41 -20.17 -17.03
C THR A 395 -10.26 -19.94 -18.01
N TYR A 396 -9.20 -19.27 -17.59
CA TYR A 396 -8.10 -18.86 -18.48
C TYR A 396 -6.76 -19.33 -17.93
N LEU A 397 -6.02 -20.09 -18.73
CA LEU A 397 -4.59 -20.38 -18.52
C LEU A 397 -3.76 -19.45 -19.40
N GLY A 398 -2.99 -18.58 -18.79
CA GLY A 398 -2.12 -17.65 -19.52
C GLY A 398 -0.74 -18.21 -19.80
N HIS A 399 -0.05 -17.61 -20.76
CA HIS A 399 1.35 -17.94 -21.09
C HIS A 399 2.30 -17.70 -19.90
N ASP A 400 2.09 -16.63 -19.13
CA ASP A 400 2.86 -16.32 -17.92
C ASP A 400 2.33 -17.16 -16.76
N LEU A 401 3.06 -18.20 -16.42
CA LEU A 401 2.71 -19.11 -15.34
C LEU A 401 2.99 -18.47 -13.98
N GLN A 402 1.93 -18.20 -13.22
CA GLN A 402 2.06 -17.70 -11.85
C GLN A 402 1.74 -18.83 -10.86
N LEU A 403 2.77 -19.31 -10.17
CA LEU A 403 2.62 -20.23 -9.05
C LEU A 403 2.74 -19.44 -7.73
N LEU A 404 1.93 -19.83 -6.76
CA LEU A 404 1.95 -19.27 -5.41
C LEU A 404 3.12 -19.86 -4.62
N ASN A 405 3.67 -19.08 -3.69
CA ASN A 405 4.61 -19.57 -2.68
C ASN A 405 3.84 -20.42 -1.65
N ASP A 406 3.43 -21.62 -2.06
CA ASP A 406 2.59 -22.53 -1.27
C ASP A 406 2.78 -23.97 -1.77
N THR A 407 2.09 -24.93 -1.16
CA THR A 407 2.14 -26.34 -1.56
C THR A 407 1.63 -26.57 -2.97
N ILE A 408 1.98 -27.68 -3.61
CA ILE A 408 1.43 -28.11 -4.91
C ILE A 408 -0.10 -28.23 -4.80
N GLU A 409 -0.58 -28.89 -3.74
CA GLU A 409 -2.00 -29.03 -3.46
C GLU A 409 -2.72 -27.66 -3.43
N HIS A 410 -2.23 -26.71 -2.64
CA HIS A 410 -2.84 -25.38 -2.54
C HIS A 410 -2.72 -24.59 -3.86
N ASN A 411 -1.63 -24.76 -4.58
CA ASN A 411 -1.47 -24.20 -5.93
C ASN A 411 -2.53 -24.69 -6.91
N ILE A 412 -3.00 -25.92 -6.79
CA ILE A 412 -4.00 -26.51 -7.66
C ILE A 412 -5.41 -26.22 -7.17
N THR A 413 -5.68 -26.40 -5.86
CA THR A 413 -7.02 -26.27 -5.29
C THR A 413 -7.45 -24.83 -5.05
N LEU A 414 -6.50 -23.92 -4.80
CA LEU A 414 -6.73 -22.53 -4.32
C LEU A 414 -7.64 -22.50 -3.09
N GLY A 415 -7.51 -23.50 -2.20
CA GLY A 415 -8.26 -23.63 -0.96
C GLY A 415 -9.62 -24.33 -1.07
N LYS A 416 -9.97 -24.88 -2.23
CA LYS A 416 -11.13 -25.78 -2.34
C LYS A 416 -10.78 -27.16 -1.82
N ASP A 417 -11.72 -27.80 -1.13
CA ASP A 417 -11.60 -29.19 -0.67
C ASP A 417 -11.90 -30.15 -1.84
N ILE A 418 -10.88 -30.51 -2.61
CA ILE A 418 -10.97 -31.34 -3.81
C ILE A 418 -9.76 -32.25 -3.87
N ASP A 419 -9.98 -33.56 -4.15
CA ASP A 419 -8.90 -34.49 -4.46
C ASP A 419 -8.23 -34.10 -5.79
N ILE A 420 -6.92 -33.83 -5.75
CA ILE A 420 -6.15 -33.39 -6.91
C ILE A 420 -5.52 -34.54 -7.70
N LEU A 421 -5.47 -35.77 -7.17
CA LEU A 421 -4.82 -36.91 -7.82
C LEU A 421 -5.36 -37.21 -9.22
N PRO A 422 -6.68 -37.19 -9.47
CA PRO A 422 -7.21 -37.35 -10.83
C PRO A 422 -6.69 -36.31 -11.81
N TYR A 423 -6.55 -35.05 -11.35
CA TYR A 423 -6.07 -33.95 -12.19
C TYR A 423 -4.58 -34.00 -12.47
N LEU A 424 -3.77 -34.48 -11.51
CA LEU A 424 -2.35 -34.75 -11.73
C LEU A 424 -2.15 -35.82 -12.81
N LYS A 425 -2.96 -36.89 -12.81
CA LYS A 425 -2.96 -37.92 -13.86
C LYS A 425 -3.38 -37.37 -15.22
N LEU A 426 -4.40 -36.49 -15.27
CA LEU A 426 -4.82 -35.87 -16.52
C LEU A 426 -3.70 -35.08 -17.21
N VAL A 427 -2.85 -34.42 -16.43
CA VAL A 427 -1.73 -33.63 -16.95
C VAL A 427 -0.38 -34.39 -16.93
N CYS A 428 -0.42 -35.71 -16.63
CA CYS A 428 0.75 -36.61 -16.64
C CYS A 428 1.93 -36.11 -15.74
N ILE A 429 1.63 -35.66 -14.50
CA ILE A 429 2.65 -35.21 -13.53
C ILE A 429 2.59 -36.00 -12.20
N ASP A 430 1.65 -36.90 -12.06
CA ASP A 430 1.40 -37.68 -10.84
C ASP A 430 2.66 -38.40 -10.34
N GLN A 431 3.36 -39.13 -11.19
CA GLN A 431 4.58 -39.87 -10.84
C GLN A 431 5.71 -38.95 -10.40
N GLU A 432 5.87 -37.80 -11.05
CA GLU A 432 6.91 -36.82 -10.67
C GLU A 432 6.61 -36.18 -9.31
N VAL A 433 5.33 -35.90 -9.02
CA VAL A 433 4.91 -35.35 -7.72
C VAL A 433 5.04 -36.40 -6.61
N GLU A 434 4.73 -37.68 -6.87
CA GLU A 434 4.92 -38.77 -5.90
C GLU A 434 6.39 -39.00 -5.55
N GLN A 435 7.31 -38.72 -6.46
CA GLN A 435 8.75 -38.84 -6.23
C GLN A 435 9.34 -37.65 -5.45
N MET A 436 8.60 -36.58 -5.26
CA MET A 436 9.03 -35.46 -4.42
C MET A 436 8.95 -35.82 -2.94
N GLU A 437 9.90 -35.36 -2.14
CA GLU A 437 10.07 -35.71 -0.73
C GLU A 437 8.80 -35.54 0.12
N GLN A 438 7.97 -34.53 -0.20
CA GLN A 438 6.70 -34.23 0.48
C GLN A 438 5.47 -34.44 -0.43
N GLY A 439 5.64 -35.04 -1.62
CA GLY A 439 4.56 -35.29 -2.56
C GLY A 439 3.75 -34.01 -2.88
N ILE A 440 2.43 -34.11 -2.75
CA ILE A 440 1.51 -32.97 -2.99
C ILE A 440 1.68 -31.80 -2.01
N HIS A 441 2.28 -32.02 -0.86
CA HIS A 441 2.57 -30.98 0.16
C HIS A 441 3.91 -30.28 -0.06
N THR A 442 4.61 -30.59 -1.14
CA THR A 442 5.86 -29.93 -1.51
C THR A 442 5.65 -28.44 -1.71
N MET A 443 6.44 -27.62 -1.00
CA MET A 443 6.41 -26.17 -1.09
C MET A 443 7.07 -25.68 -2.39
N LEU A 444 6.42 -24.75 -3.07
CA LEU A 444 6.88 -24.10 -4.31
C LEU A 444 7.25 -22.65 -4.06
N GLY A 445 8.07 -22.06 -4.94
CA GLY A 445 8.41 -20.64 -4.93
C GLY A 445 9.63 -20.29 -4.08
N ASN A 446 9.68 -19.04 -3.58
CA ASN A 446 10.83 -18.55 -2.80
C ASN A 446 10.97 -19.33 -1.49
N GLY A 447 12.04 -20.13 -1.40
CA GLY A 447 12.31 -21.02 -0.25
C GLY A 447 11.79 -22.44 -0.40
N GLY A 448 11.14 -22.77 -1.52
CA GLY A 448 10.70 -24.11 -1.91
C GLY A 448 11.49 -24.67 -3.11
N ILE A 449 10.99 -25.76 -3.67
CA ILE A 449 11.57 -26.39 -4.85
C ILE A 449 11.33 -25.54 -6.10
N LEU A 450 12.37 -25.37 -6.90
CA LEU A 450 12.26 -24.78 -8.24
C LEU A 450 11.83 -25.87 -9.23
N LEU A 451 10.63 -25.74 -9.76
CA LEU A 451 10.11 -26.64 -10.78
C LEU A 451 10.74 -26.35 -12.16
N SER A 452 10.87 -27.38 -12.99
CA SER A 452 11.10 -27.16 -14.41
C SER A 452 9.94 -26.40 -15.04
N LYS A 453 10.17 -25.71 -16.17
CA LYS A 453 9.12 -24.96 -16.86
C LYS A 453 7.94 -25.87 -17.26
N GLY A 454 8.23 -27.11 -17.69
CA GLY A 454 7.20 -28.11 -18.04
C GLY A 454 6.40 -28.60 -16.84
N GLN A 455 7.03 -28.80 -15.67
CA GLN A 455 6.33 -29.13 -14.42
C GLN A 455 5.42 -27.99 -13.97
N ALA A 456 5.93 -26.76 -13.97
CA ALA A 456 5.16 -25.57 -13.61
C ALA A 456 3.93 -25.41 -14.54
N GLN A 457 4.10 -25.67 -15.84
CA GLN A 457 3.02 -25.61 -16.83
C GLN A 457 1.94 -26.66 -16.58
N ARG A 458 2.32 -27.90 -16.28
CA ARG A 458 1.36 -28.98 -15.96
C ARG A 458 0.61 -28.73 -14.66
N ILE A 459 1.26 -28.19 -13.61
CA ILE A 459 0.59 -27.80 -12.37
C ILE A 459 -0.41 -26.66 -12.62
N ALA A 460 -0.05 -25.64 -13.39
CA ALA A 460 -0.97 -24.57 -13.76
C ALA A 460 -2.14 -25.08 -14.61
N LEU A 461 -1.92 -26.05 -15.48
CA LEU A 461 -2.95 -26.72 -16.26
C LEU A 461 -3.88 -27.55 -15.37
N ALA A 462 -3.36 -28.32 -14.40
CA ALA A 462 -4.16 -29.04 -13.40
C ALA A 462 -5.04 -28.07 -12.60
N ARG A 463 -4.50 -26.93 -12.13
CA ARG A 463 -5.29 -25.85 -11.53
C ARG A 463 -6.45 -25.40 -12.42
N THR A 464 -6.16 -25.17 -13.70
CA THR A 464 -7.17 -24.73 -14.68
C THR A 464 -8.30 -25.74 -14.83
N LEU A 465 -7.98 -27.04 -14.84
CA LEU A 465 -8.96 -28.11 -14.94
C LEU A 465 -9.82 -28.27 -13.67
N VAL A 466 -9.22 -28.14 -12.48
CA VAL A 466 -9.96 -28.13 -11.19
C VAL A 466 -10.98 -27.01 -11.14
N HIS A 467 -10.66 -25.84 -11.70
CA HIS A 467 -11.52 -24.66 -11.70
C HIS A 467 -12.27 -24.47 -13.03
N ALA A 468 -12.32 -25.49 -13.87
CA ALA A 468 -12.90 -25.42 -15.21
C ALA A 468 -14.37 -24.99 -15.17
N SER A 469 -14.69 -23.87 -15.82
CA SER A 469 -16.05 -23.36 -16.04
C SER A 469 -16.60 -23.78 -17.43
N SER A 470 -17.64 -23.12 -17.92
CA SER A 470 -18.27 -23.46 -19.21
C SER A 470 -17.34 -23.24 -20.40
N LEU A 471 -16.48 -22.23 -20.36
CA LEU A 471 -15.47 -21.94 -21.37
C LEU A 471 -14.06 -22.01 -20.72
N ILE A 472 -13.18 -22.81 -21.34
CA ILE A 472 -11.78 -22.93 -20.96
C ILE A 472 -10.93 -22.32 -22.07
N ILE A 473 -10.08 -21.37 -21.72
CA ILE A 473 -9.13 -20.75 -22.65
C ILE A 473 -7.73 -21.16 -22.24
N LEU A 474 -7.03 -21.79 -23.15
CA LEU A 474 -5.67 -22.29 -22.96
C LEU A 474 -4.71 -21.51 -23.89
N ASP A 475 -3.90 -20.63 -23.32
CA ASP A 475 -2.95 -19.79 -24.05
C ASP A 475 -1.55 -20.42 -23.99
N ASP A 476 -1.21 -21.12 -25.04
CA ASP A 476 0.05 -21.85 -25.26
C ASP A 476 0.37 -22.90 -24.16
N PRO A 477 -0.61 -23.79 -23.83
CA PRO A 477 -0.55 -24.66 -22.65
C PRO A 477 0.55 -25.73 -22.72
N PHE A 478 1.15 -25.96 -23.87
CA PHE A 478 2.08 -27.06 -24.12
C PHE A 478 3.48 -26.61 -24.54
N SER A 479 3.78 -25.31 -24.47
CA SER A 479 5.03 -24.73 -25.00
C SER A 479 6.32 -25.34 -24.40
N ALA A 480 6.25 -25.83 -23.15
CA ALA A 480 7.39 -26.42 -22.44
C ALA A 480 7.31 -27.95 -22.32
N LEU A 481 6.41 -28.60 -23.07
CA LEU A 481 6.26 -30.06 -23.09
C LEU A 481 6.90 -30.67 -24.34
N ASP A 482 7.39 -31.89 -24.21
CA ASP A 482 7.74 -32.73 -25.35
C ASP A 482 6.50 -33.19 -26.10
N ILE A 483 6.64 -33.57 -27.36
CA ILE A 483 5.54 -33.90 -28.25
C ILE A 483 4.69 -35.09 -27.74
N LYS A 484 5.33 -36.08 -27.12
CA LYS A 484 4.64 -37.28 -26.61
C LYS A 484 3.76 -36.93 -25.42
N THR A 485 4.28 -36.19 -24.48
CA THR A 485 3.53 -35.69 -23.30
C THR A 485 2.43 -34.72 -23.73
N GLU A 486 2.68 -33.82 -24.67
CA GLU A 486 1.69 -32.91 -25.26
C GLU A 486 0.47 -33.65 -25.81
N GLN A 487 0.71 -34.67 -26.65
CA GLN A 487 -0.38 -35.45 -27.26
C GLN A 487 -1.20 -36.19 -26.18
N GLN A 488 -0.54 -36.80 -25.21
CA GLN A 488 -1.22 -37.51 -24.14
C GLN A 488 -2.06 -36.56 -23.26
N VAL A 489 -1.49 -35.46 -22.84
CA VAL A 489 -2.20 -34.44 -22.02
C VAL A 489 -3.39 -33.86 -22.80
N PHE A 490 -3.21 -33.53 -24.08
CA PHE A 490 -4.30 -33.01 -24.91
C PHE A 490 -5.45 -34.01 -25.04
N HIS A 491 -5.15 -35.27 -25.31
CA HIS A 491 -6.16 -36.32 -25.41
C HIS A 491 -6.92 -36.51 -24.09
N ASN A 492 -6.21 -36.47 -22.95
CA ASN A 492 -6.84 -36.52 -21.63
C ASN A 492 -7.78 -35.33 -21.40
N ILE A 493 -7.35 -34.09 -21.75
CA ILE A 493 -8.18 -32.89 -21.65
C ILE A 493 -9.42 -32.99 -22.54
N GLN A 494 -9.26 -33.40 -23.77
CA GLN A 494 -10.39 -33.58 -24.71
C GLN A 494 -11.42 -34.56 -24.15
N SER A 495 -10.95 -35.66 -23.57
CA SER A 495 -11.83 -36.67 -22.99
C SER A 495 -12.53 -36.19 -21.71
N TYR A 496 -11.83 -35.40 -20.88
CA TYR A 496 -12.38 -34.84 -19.64
C TYR A 496 -13.37 -33.69 -19.89
N CYS A 497 -13.10 -32.83 -20.88
CA CYS A 497 -13.84 -31.59 -21.12
C CYS A 497 -14.95 -31.72 -22.19
N LYS A 498 -15.53 -32.92 -22.40
CA LYS A 498 -16.59 -33.15 -23.41
C LYS A 498 -17.84 -32.28 -23.25
N ASP A 499 -18.11 -31.80 -22.04
CA ASP A 499 -19.23 -30.92 -21.69
C ASP A 499 -18.83 -29.44 -21.65
N LYS A 500 -17.59 -29.08 -21.99
CA LYS A 500 -17.04 -27.75 -21.98
C LYS A 500 -16.74 -27.22 -23.38
N MET A 501 -16.62 -25.92 -23.51
CA MET A 501 -16.08 -25.25 -24.72
C MET A 501 -14.61 -24.93 -24.47
N ILE A 502 -13.76 -25.15 -25.49
CA ILE A 502 -12.33 -24.90 -25.37
C ILE A 502 -11.89 -23.93 -26.47
N ILE A 503 -11.18 -22.87 -26.08
CA ILE A 503 -10.38 -22.04 -26.99
C ILE A 503 -8.92 -22.39 -26.74
N LEU A 504 -8.28 -22.99 -27.73
CA LEU A 504 -6.87 -23.38 -27.66
C LEU A 504 -6.03 -22.45 -28.54
N ILE A 505 -5.25 -21.61 -27.89
CA ILE A 505 -4.27 -20.74 -28.56
C ILE A 505 -2.94 -21.48 -28.56
N SER A 506 -2.37 -21.73 -29.72
CA SER A 506 -1.08 -22.42 -29.80
C SER A 506 -0.26 -22.01 -31.01
N HIS A 507 1.06 -22.07 -30.84
CA HIS A 507 2.04 -21.99 -31.90
C HIS A 507 2.29 -23.35 -32.57
N ARG A 508 1.92 -24.47 -31.91
CA ARG A 508 2.06 -25.84 -32.40
C ARG A 508 0.79 -26.27 -33.14
N LEU A 509 0.78 -26.16 -34.45
CA LEU A 509 -0.41 -26.38 -35.28
C LEU A 509 -0.77 -27.86 -35.47
N SER A 510 0.12 -28.81 -35.15
CA SER A 510 -0.11 -30.25 -35.22
C SER A 510 -1.35 -30.71 -34.41
N ILE A 511 -1.65 -29.99 -33.34
CA ILE A 511 -2.77 -30.33 -32.45
C ILE A 511 -4.14 -29.87 -33.02
N PHE A 512 -4.13 -28.94 -33.99
CA PHE A 512 -5.36 -28.36 -34.57
C PHE A 512 -6.10 -29.30 -35.50
N GLN A 513 -5.50 -30.42 -35.89
CA GLN A 513 -6.24 -31.51 -36.56
C GLN A 513 -7.42 -32.06 -35.73
N TYR A 514 -7.38 -31.88 -34.40
CA TYR A 514 -8.44 -32.27 -33.46
C TYR A 514 -9.38 -31.10 -33.12
N ALA A 515 -9.12 -29.88 -33.61
CA ALA A 515 -9.99 -28.73 -33.39
C ALA A 515 -11.20 -28.76 -34.32
N THR A 516 -12.38 -28.41 -33.81
CA THR A 516 -13.62 -28.35 -34.59
C THR A 516 -13.55 -27.19 -35.61
N LYS A 517 -12.98 -26.08 -35.20
CA LYS A 517 -12.80 -24.86 -36.00
C LYS A 517 -11.42 -24.27 -35.69
N VAL A 518 -10.82 -23.60 -36.66
CA VAL A 518 -9.56 -22.89 -36.52
C VAL A 518 -9.74 -21.44 -36.94
N LEU A 519 -9.33 -20.52 -36.07
CA LEU A 519 -9.29 -19.09 -36.30
C LEU A 519 -7.83 -18.67 -36.57
N LEU A 520 -7.54 -18.30 -37.81
CA LEU A 520 -6.26 -17.77 -38.22
C LEU A 520 -6.31 -16.24 -38.12
N LEU A 521 -5.44 -15.65 -37.27
CA LEU A 521 -5.28 -14.20 -37.14
C LEU A 521 -4.13 -13.71 -38.03
N GLU A 522 -4.47 -12.90 -39.04
CA GLU A 522 -3.52 -12.30 -40.01
C GLU A 522 -3.69 -10.78 -39.99
N ASP A 523 -2.72 -10.08 -39.38
CA ASP A 523 -2.79 -8.62 -39.17
C ASP A 523 -4.12 -8.19 -38.53
N THR A 524 -4.96 -7.42 -39.24
CA THR A 524 -6.28 -6.98 -38.75
C THR A 524 -7.44 -7.93 -39.13
N HIS A 525 -7.19 -8.94 -39.95
CA HIS A 525 -8.20 -9.88 -40.47
C HIS A 525 -8.14 -11.21 -39.74
N ALA A 526 -9.27 -11.87 -39.67
CA ALA A 526 -9.38 -13.20 -39.09
C ALA A 526 -10.14 -14.14 -40.05
N THR A 527 -9.56 -15.31 -40.30
CA THR A 527 -10.17 -16.33 -41.14
C THR A 527 -10.58 -17.52 -40.29
N LEU A 528 -11.86 -17.84 -40.27
CA LEU A 528 -12.41 -19.00 -39.56
C LEU A 528 -12.67 -20.13 -40.54
N SER A 529 -12.07 -21.31 -40.30
CA SER A 529 -12.27 -22.49 -41.15
C SER A 529 -11.90 -23.77 -40.41
N THR A 530 -11.89 -24.91 -41.09
CA THR A 530 -11.34 -26.16 -40.56
C THR A 530 -9.85 -26.27 -40.82
N HIS A 531 -9.13 -27.10 -40.06
CA HIS A 531 -7.71 -27.36 -40.23
C HIS A 531 -7.38 -27.76 -41.68
N ASP A 532 -8.12 -28.72 -42.23
CA ASP A 532 -7.88 -29.27 -43.58
C ASP A 532 -8.06 -28.19 -44.66
N ASN A 533 -9.10 -27.37 -44.53
CA ASN A 533 -9.34 -26.29 -45.47
C ASN A 533 -8.26 -25.22 -45.43
N LEU A 534 -7.79 -24.82 -44.24
CA LEU A 534 -6.68 -23.89 -44.11
C LEU A 534 -5.37 -24.47 -44.66
N CYS A 535 -5.15 -25.76 -44.49
CA CYS A 535 -4.00 -26.44 -45.09
C CYS A 535 -4.03 -26.40 -46.64
N GLN A 536 -5.19 -26.26 -47.24
CA GLN A 536 -5.32 -26.18 -48.70
C GLN A 536 -5.28 -24.74 -49.23
N THR A 537 -5.96 -23.82 -48.53
CA THR A 537 -6.27 -22.48 -49.04
C THR A 537 -5.33 -21.38 -48.54
N SER A 538 -4.80 -21.46 -47.31
CA SER A 538 -3.98 -20.39 -46.74
C SER A 538 -2.48 -20.67 -46.87
N SER A 539 -1.76 -19.77 -47.55
CA SER A 539 -0.30 -19.81 -47.63
C SER A 539 0.38 -19.54 -46.31
N THR A 540 -0.18 -18.63 -45.52
CA THR A 540 0.34 -18.28 -44.18
C THR A 540 0.20 -19.45 -43.23
N TYR A 541 -0.97 -20.15 -43.23
CA TYR A 541 -1.19 -21.33 -42.41
C TYR A 541 -0.20 -22.46 -42.75
N LYS A 542 0.03 -22.70 -44.04
CA LYS A 542 1.05 -23.67 -44.52
C LYS A 542 2.46 -23.33 -44.05
N THR A 543 2.80 -22.05 -44.08
CA THR A 543 4.12 -21.59 -43.64
C THR A 543 4.29 -21.80 -42.11
N LEU A 544 3.26 -21.45 -41.31
CA LEU A 544 3.26 -21.68 -39.88
C LEU A 544 3.34 -23.18 -39.55
N LEU A 545 2.64 -24.03 -40.30
CA LEU A 545 2.68 -25.48 -40.11
C LEU A 545 4.05 -26.08 -40.41
N ARG A 546 4.73 -25.63 -41.46
CA ARG A 546 6.10 -26.07 -41.81
C ARG A 546 7.14 -25.61 -40.80
N GLY A 547 7.00 -24.39 -40.24
CA GLY A 547 7.87 -23.90 -39.17
C GLY A 547 7.84 -24.80 -37.94
N THR A 548 6.65 -25.27 -37.54
CA THR A 548 6.49 -26.20 -36.39
C THR A 548 7.06 -27.59 -36.66
N HIS A 549 7.10 -28.06 -37.92
CA HIS A 549 7.73 -29.35 -38.28
C HIS A 549 9.25 -29.32 -38.22
N ASN A 550 9.88 -28.19 -38.55
CA ASN A 550 11.35 -28.07 -38.49
C ASN A 550 11.87 -27.99 -37.04
N ASP A 551 11.14 -27.32 -36.14
CA ASP A 551 11.49 -27.28 -34.70
C ASP A 551 11.36 -28.66 -34.03
N SER A 552 10.50 -29.53 -34.54
CA SER A 552 10.31 -30.90 -34.02
C SER A 552 11.36 -31.91 -34.47
N GLN A 553 12.21 -31.59 -35.47
CA GLN A 553 13.31 -32.46 -35.93
C GLN A 553 14.66 -32.12 -35.27
N HIS A 554 14.77 -30.99 -34.56
CA HIS A 554 15.99 -30.52 -33.91
C HIS A 554 15.97 -30.58 -32.37
N MET A 555 14.93 -31.13 -31.75
CA MET A 555 14.85 -31.54 -30.33
C MET A 555 14.85 -33.06 -30.21
#